data_fc48555bd83da8861f53c8226bceb504
#
_entry.id   fc48555bd83da8861f53c8226bceb504
#
_cell.length_a   1.000
_cell.length_b   1.000
_cell.length_c   1.000
_cell.angle_alpha   90.00
_cell.angle_beta   90.00
_cell.angle_gamma   90.00
#
_symmetry.space_group_name_H-M   'P 1'
#
loop_
_entity.id
_entity.type
_entity.pdbx_description
1 polymer ?
#
loop_
_entity_poly.entity_id
_entity_poly.type
_entity_poly.pdbx_seq_one_letter_code
_entity_poly.pdbx_strand_id
1 'polypeptide(L)'
;MRIHSLKSSVGATLIAGLLLALTSSVQAQAPATSGAQGKTELLWLGQAGFRIKSPNGKMILIDPWITGGPKTPPMYKTDLAAIGPIDLLLVTHAHVDHLGDAPAIAKMNNTKLYGPADMVTPLTTLGILPPDLGHRFNKTGSVTPLPGVKVTAVQAEHSSLLVWKNPATDKMESHPAGEPMGYIIQLENGFKIWHMGDTGLFSDMKFISEHYKPDLVLI
;
A
#
# COMPACT_ATOMS: atom_id res chain seq x y z
N MET A 1 -77.55 -16.08 -17.35
CA MET A 1 -77.40 -14.85 -18.17
C MET A 1 -76.28 -15.11 -19.17
N ARG A 2 -76.54 -14.92 -20.46
CA ARG A 2 -75.80 -15.54 -21.58
C ARG A 2 -74.43 -14.87 -21.80
N ILE A 3 -73.40 -15.73 -21.99
CA ILE A 3 -72.07 -15.38 -22.45
C ILE A 3 -72.03 -15.49 -23.96
N HIS A 4 -71.68 -14.44 -24.67
CA HIS A 4 -71.42 -14.48 -26.13
C HIS A 4 -69.91 -14.57 -26.36
N SER A 5 -69.56 -15.67 -27.05
CA SER A 5 -68.25 -15.93 -27.66
C SER A 5 -68.12 -15.13 -28.95
N LEU A 6 -67.02 -14.37 -29.09
CA LEU A 6 -66.54 -13.90 -30.39
C LEU A 6 -65.18 -14.53 -30.68
N LYS A 7 -65.17 -15.38 -31.69
CA LYS A 7 -63.93 -15.85 -32.34
C LYS A 7 -63.51 -14.83 -33.37
N SER A 8 -62.32 -14.32 -33.33
CA SER A 8 -61.70 -13.65 -34.47
C SER A 8 -60.33 -14.28 -34.73
N SER A 9 -60.23 -14.86 -35.91
CA SER A 9 -59.03 -15.38 -36.52
C SER A 9 -58.21 -14.25 -37.10
N VAL A 10 -56.97 -14.08 -36.70
CA VAL A 10 -56.00 -13.20 -37.38
C VAL A 10 -54.76 -14.00 -37.70
N GLY A 11 -54.37 -13.92 -38.95
CA GLY A 11 -53.33 -14.76 -39.54
C GLY A 11 -51.92 -14.47 -39.01
N ALA A 12 -51.17 -15.53 -38.95
CA ALA A 12 -49.77 -15.52 -38.63
C ALA A 12 -48.94 -15.02 -39.84
N THR A 13 -48.34 -13.85 -39.70
CA THR A 13 -47.30 -13.39 -40.62
C THR A 13 -45.94 -13.67 -39.94
N LEU A 14 -45.24 -14.65 -40.46
CA LEU A 14 -43.88 -14.96 -40.06
C LEU A 14 -42.92 -13.90 -40.59
N ILE A 15 -42.44 -13.03 -39.75
CA ILE A 15 -41.27 -12.18 -40.03
C ILE A 15 -40.04 -12.88 -39.46
N ALA A 16 -39.25 -13.49 -40.33
CA ALA A 16 -37.94 -14.02 -39.96
C ALA A 16 -36.96 -12.85 -39.81
N GLY A 17 -36.81 -12.37 -38.56
CA GLY A 17 -35.80 -11.40 -38.20
C GLY A 17 -34.47 -12.08 -37.99
N LEU A 18 -33.51 -11.85 -38.89
CA LEU A 18 -32.12 -12.28 -38.78
C LEU A 18 -31.43 -11.43 -37.68
N LEU A 19 -31.35 -11.93 -36.47
CA LEU A 19 -30.52 -11.33 -35.38
C LEU A 19 -29.04 -11.64 -35.69
N LEU A 20 -28.33 -10.68 -36.30
CA LEU A 20 -26.86 -10.68 -36.24
C LEU A 20 -26.42 -10.34 -34.81
N ALA A 21 -26.03 -11.34 -34.03
CA ALA A 21 -25.36 -11.15 -32.78
C ALA A 21 -23.91 -10.69 -33.05
N LEU A 22 -23.68 -9.39 -32.98
CA LEU A 22 -22.33 -8.82 -32.87
C LEU A 22 -21.76 -9.15 -31.52
N THR A 23 -21.07 -10.29 -31.39
CA THR A 23 -20.23 -10.58 -30.24
C THR A 23 -18.99 -9.70 -30.31
N SER A 24 -19.05 -8.53 -29.66
CA SER A 24 -17.86 -7.74 -29.39
C SER A 24 -17.04 -8.49 -28.35
N SER A 25 -16.02 -9.22 -28.78
CA SER A 25 -15.00 -9.76 -27.88
C SER A 25 -14.24 -8.58 -27.27
N VAL A 26 -14.59 -8.21 -26.03
CA VAL A 26 -13.74 -7.36 -25.19
C VAL A 26 -12.49 -8.17 -24.90
N GLN A 27 -11.49 -7.98 -25.72
CA GLN A 27 -10.15 -8.50 -25.46
C GLN A 27 -9.59 -7.67 -24.30
N ALA A 28 -9.59 -8.25 -23.10
CA ALA A 28 -8.87 -7.67 -21.98
C ALA A 28 -7.40 -7.57 -22.39
N GLN A 29 -6.98 -6.36 -22.72
CA GLN A 29 -5.58 -6.06 -22.97
C GLN A 29 -4.84 -6.34 -21.68
N ALA A 30 -4.02 -7.39 -21.65
CA ALA A 30 -3.06 -7.59 -20.59
C ALA A 30 -2.23 -6.30 -20.46
N PRO A 31 -1.98 -5.80 -19.24
CA PRO A 31 -1.16 -4.62 -19.07
C PRO A 31 0.17 -4.88 -19.78
N ALA A 32 0.53 -3.98 -20.70
CA ALA A 32 1.83 -4.02 -21.33
C ALA A 32 2.88 -3.97 -20.21
N THR A 33 3.57 -5.08 -19.97
CA THR A 33 4.75 -5.10 -19.15
C THR A 33 5.77 -4.25 -19.89
N SER A 34 5.88 -2.96 -19.53
CA SER A 34 7.03 -2.16 -19.90
C SER A 34 8.22 -2.94 -19.37
N GLY A 35 9.12 -3.38 -20.27
CA GLY A 35 10.26 -4.22 -19.90
C GLY A 35 11.19 -3.45 -18.97
N ALA A 36 10.90 -3.45 -17.68
CA ALA A 36 11.77 -2.94 -16.66
C ALA A 36 13.03 -3.81 -16.65
N GLN A 37 14.14 -3.27 -17.14
CA GLN A 37 15.39 -4.03 -17.35
C GLN A 37 16.30 -4.03 -16.12
N GLY A 38 15.98 -3.25 -15.09
CA GLY A 38 16.80 -3.14 -13.90
C GLY A 38 16.62 -4.32 -12.93
N LYS A 39 17.59 -4.45 -12.02
CA LYS A 39 17.48 -5.38 -10.89
C LYS A 39 16.73 -4.71 -9.72
N THR A 40 15.96 -5.50 -8.97
CA THR A 40 15.50 -5.09 -7.65
C THR A 40 16.67 -5.22 -6.67
N GLU A 41 16.98 -4.15 -5.96
CA GLU A 41 17.97 -4.15 -4.88
C GLU A 41 17.25 -3.96 -3.54
N LEU A 42 17.60 -4.77 -2.55
CA LEU A 42 17.07 -4.69 -1.21
C LEU A 42 18.19 -4.38 -0.23
N LEU A 43 18.03 -3.32 0.55
CA LEU A 43 18.94 -2.97 1.65
C LEU A 43 18.16 -3.03 2.96
N TRP A 44 18.59 -3.90 3.87
CA TRP A 44 18.09 -3.91 5.23
C TRP A 44 18.74 -2.80 6.07
N LEU A 45 17.93 -2.01 6.74
CA LEU A 45 18.37 -0.87 7.55
C LEU A 45 18.32 -1.12 9.06
N GLY A 46 17.99 -2.34 9.45
CA GLY A 46 17.76 -2.73 10.84
C GLY A 46 16.27 -2.79 11.18
N GLN A 47 15.92 -3.61 12.17
CA GLN A 47 14.53 -3.89 12.56
C GLN A 47 13.67 -4.22 11.32
N ALA A 48 12.51 -3.61 11.20
CA ALA A 48 11.61 -3.73 10.04
C ALA A 48 11.95 -2.77 8.89
N GLY A 49 13.06 -2.01 9.00
CA GLY A 49 13.44 -0.97 8.03
C GLY A 49 14.09 -1.54 6.77
N PHE A 50 13.52 -1.25 5.59
CA PHE A 50 14.06 -1.66 4.29
C PHE A 50 14.04 -0.52 3.28
N ARG A 51 15.13 -0.42 2.50
CA ARG A 51 15.17 0.40 1.28
C ARG A 51 15.19 -0.51 0.07
N ILE A 52 14.23 -0.32 -0.83
CA ILE A 52 14.08 -1.09 -2.06
C ILE A 52 14.35 -0.16 -3.24
N LYS A 53 15.29 -0.53 -4.12
CA LYS A 53 15.40 0.09 -5.43
C LYS A 53 14.67 -0.78 -6.45
N SER A 54 13.67 -0.21 -7.08
CA SER A 54 12.85 -0.90 -8.08
C SER A 54 13.60 -1.09 -9.41
N PRO A 55 13.12 -1.97 -10.31
CA PRO A 55 13.71 -2.15 -11.63
C PRO A 55 13.83 -0.87 -12.46
N ASN A 56 12.94 0.10 -12.28
CA ASN A 56 13.00 1.42 -12.93
C ASN A 56 13.77 2.47 -12.11
N GLY A 57 14.51 2.03 -11.07
CA GLY A 57 15.38 2.89 -10.27
C GLY A 57 14.63 3.72 -9.20
N LYS A 58 13.34 3.45 -8.95
CA LYS A 58 12.58 4.13 -7.90
C LYS A 58 13.00 3.65 -6.52
N MET A 59 13.16 4.59 -5.60
CA MET A 59 13.58 4.32 -4.23
C MET A 59 12.37 4.29 -3.30
N ILE A 60 12.09 3.10 -2.76
CA ILE A 60 11.00 2.84 -1.82
C ILE A 60 11.62 2.59 -0.45
N LEU A 61 11.12 3.28 0.56
CA LEU A 61 11.57 3.14 1.95
C LEU A 61 10.39 2.71 2.82
N ILE A 62 10.63 1.73 3.70
CA ILE A 62 9.60 1.16 4.56
C ILE A 62 10.12 1.15 6.00
N ASP A 63 9.28 1.56 6.95
CA ASP A 63 9.50 1.54 8.40
C ASP A 63 10.88 2.05 8.84
N PRO A 64 11.24 3.31 8.50
CA PRO A 64 12.59 3.82 8.69
C PRO A 64 12.86 4.27 10.12
N TRP A 65 13.24 3.35 11.00
CA TRP A 65 13.83 3.68 12.29
C TRP A 65 15.36 3.66 12.19
N ILE A 66 15.93 4.73 11.65
CA ILE A 66 17.33 4.79 11.23
C ILE A 66 18.22 5.35 12.33
N THR A 67 17.92 6.55 12.85
CA THR A 67 18.77 7.22 13.84
C THR A 67 18.76 6.51 15.19
N GLY A 68 17.63 5.95 15.61
CA GLY A 68 17.45 5.16 16.84
C GLY A 68 17.76 3.67 16.69
N GLY A 69 17.75 3.15 15.46
CA GLY A 69 17.85 1.72 15.18
C GLY A 69 19.17 1.09 15.64
N PRO A 70 19.17 0.05 16.50
CA PRO A 70 20.40 -0.54 17.00
C PRO A 70 21.22 -1.27 15.93
N LYS A 71 20.57 -1.72 14.86
CA LYS A 71 21.18 -2.48 13.75
C LYS A 71 21.37 -1.65 12.48
N THR A 72 21.00 -0.37 12.51
CA THR A 72 21.20 0.52 11.35
C THR A 72 22.68 0.66 11.02
N PRO A 73 23.08 0.54 9.75
CA PRO A 73 24.47 0.76 9.34
C PRO A 73 24.96 2.16 9.78
N PRO A 74 26.16 2.29 10.37
CA PRO A 74 26.63 3.53 11.00
C PRO A 74 26.52 4.77 10.12
N MET A 75 26.79 4.66 8.83
CA MET A 75 26.74 5.77 7.87
C MET A 75 25.38 6.43 7.79
N TYR A 76 24.28 5.65 7.88
CA TYR A 76 22.92 6.18 7.84
C TYR A 76 22.47 6.69 9.21
N LYS A 77 23.01 6.10 10.28
CA LYS A 77 22.67 6.48 11.66
C LYS A 77 23.18 7.87 12.02
N THR A 78 24.35 8.24 11.52
CA THR A 78 24.98 9.56 11.79
C THR A 78 24.57 10.63 10.80
N ASP A 79 24.15 10.26 9.59
CA ASP A 79 23.68 11.18 8.57
C ASP A 79 22.44 10.60 7.87
N LEU A 80 21.28 11.11 8.27
CA LEU A 80 20.00 10.66 7.69
C LEU A 80 19.91 10.98 6.19
N ALA A 81 20.60 12.02 5.71
CA ALA A 81 20.61 12.38 4.29
C ALA A 81 21.38 11.37 3.43
N ALA A 82 22.27 10.59 4.03
CA ALA A 82 22.97 9.50 3.33
C ALA A 82 22.03 8.41 2.80
N ILE A 83 20.76 8.35 3.28
CA ILE A 83 19.76 7.43 2.73
C ILE A 83 19.46 7.71 1.25
N GLY A 84 19.75 8.94 0.80
CA GLY A 84 19.52 9.42 -0.56
C GLY A 84 18.07 9.83 -0.83
N PRO A 85 17.75 10.15 -2.09
CA PRO A 85 16.40 10.54 -2.48
C PRO A 85 15.43 9.37 -2.34
N ILE A 86 14.22 9.63 -1.82
CA ILE A 86 13.15 8.64 -1.63
C ILE A 86 11.94 9.05 -2.47
N ASP A 87 11.49 8.15 -3.36
CA ASP A 87 10.31 8.36 -4.21
C ASP A 87 9.00 7.93 -3.51
N LEU A 88 9.06 6.93 -2.62
CA LEU A 88 7.90 6.40 -1.90
C LEU A 88 8.29 6.02 -0.47
N LEU A 89 7.50 6.49 0.50
CA LEU A 89 7.69 6.20 1.91
C LEU A 89 6.45 5.47 2.45
N LEU A 90 6.65 4.28 3.02
CA LEU A 90 5.62 3.43 3.61
C LEU A 90 5.88 3.26 5.12
N VAL A 91 4.83 3.30 5.92
CA VAL A 91 4.90 3.01 7.37
C VAL A 91 3.76 2.08 7.74
N THR A 92 4.09 0.94 8.34
CA THR A 92 3.13 -0.11 8.68
C THR A 92 2.26 0.24 9.88
N HIS A 93 2.84 0.90 10.90
CA HIS A 93 2.16 1.35 12.11
C HIS A 93 2.99 2.38 12.88
N ALA A 94 2.43 2.92 13.98
CA ALA A 94 2.96 4.10 14.65
C ALA A 94 4.00 3.84 15.75
N HIS A 95 4.41 2.60 16.01
CA HIS A 95 5.48 2.36 16.99
C HIS A 95 6.78 3.02 16.55
N VAL A 96 7.59 3.43 17.53
CA VAL A 96 8.79 4.25 17.29
C VAL A 96 9.82 3.55 16.39
N ASP A 97 9.93 2.23 16.48
CA ASP A 97 10.85 1.40 15.70
C ASP A 97 10.37 1.10 14.26
N HIS A 98 9.21 1.66 13.87
CA HIS A 98 8.66 1.68 12.50
C HIS A 98 8.46 3.10 11.97
N LEU A 99 7.70 3.93 12.70
CA LEU A 99 7.46 5.32 12.31
C LEU A 99 8.74 6.16 12.33
N GLY A 100 9.55 6.00 13.38
CA GLY A 100 10.86 6.56 13.59
C GLY A 100 11.17 7.87 12.87
N ASP A 101 12.06 7.80 11.89
CA ASP A 101 12.52 8.95 11.10
C ASP A 101 11.62 9.29 9.90
N ALA A 102 10.50 8.54 9.69
CA ALA A 102 9.63 8.73 8.53
C ALA A 102 9.12 10.17 8.35
N PRO A 103 8.65 10.89 9.39
CA PRO A 103 8.23 12.29 9.22
C PRO A 103 9.37 13.23 8.80
N ALA A 104 10.59 13.01 9.30
CA ALA A 104 11.75 13.79 8.92
C ALA A 104 12.15 13.52 7.47
N ILE A 105 12.18 12.26 7.06
CA ILE A 105 12.49 11.83 5.68
C ILE A 105 11.44 12.34 4.71
N ALA A 106 10.15 12.27 5.06
CA ALA A 106 9.07 12.81 4.23
C ALA A 106 9.28 14.31 3.93
N LYS A 107 9.60 15.11 4.97
CA LYS A 107 9.87 16.54 4.82
C LYS A 107 11.14 16.80 4.00
N MET A 108 12.23 16.07 4.29
CA MET A 108 13.52 16.25 3.64
C MET A 108 13.45 15.96 2.14
N ASN A 109 12.67 14.95 1.74
CA ASN A 109 12.53 14.53 0.34
C ASN A 109 11.30 15.14 -0.36
N ASN A 110 10.45 15.88 0.34
CA ASN A 110 9.13 16.29 -0.14
C ASN A 110 8.32 15.11 -0.69
N THR A 111 8.38 13.96 0.01
CA THR A 111 7.78 12.68 -0.39
C THR A 111 6.60 12.34 0.51
N LYS A 112 5.51 11.83 -0.09
CA LYS A 112 4.34 11.39 0.66
C LYS A 112 4.65 10.16 1.49
N LEU A 113 4.24 10.21 2.78
CA LEU A 113 4.16 9.08 3.68
C LEU A 113 2.81 8.40 3.51
N TYR A 114 2.82 7.13 3.14
CA TYR A 114 1.64 6.28 3.02
C TYR A 114 1.54 5.37 4.25
N GLY A 115 0.37 5.30 4.85
CA GLY A 115 0.17 4.47 6.04
C GLY A 115 -1.30 4.36 6.46
N PRO A 116 -1.56 3.64 7.57
CA PRO A 116 -2.91 3.52 8.14
C PRO A 116 -3.57 4.88 8.33
N ALA A 117 -4.85 4.99 7.96
CA ALA A 117 -5.57 6.26 8.05
C ALA A 117 -5.54 6.86 9.46
N ASP A 118 -5.71 5.99 10.48
CA ASP A 118 -5.75 6.40 11.88
C ASP A 118 -4.35 6.69 12.47
N MET A 119 -3.27 6.34 11.78
CA MET A 119 -1.92 6.80 12.07
C MET A 119 -1.63 8.14 11.39
N VAL A 120 -1.91 8.25 10.11
CA VAL A 120 -1.58 9.46 9.34
C VAL A 120 -2.40 10.67 9.80
N THR A 121 -3.65 10.44 10.26
CA THR A 121 -4.50 11.52 10.76
C THR A 121 -3.88 12.26 11.96
N PRO A 122 -3.51 11.62 13.07
CA PRO A 122 -2.84 12.32 14.18
C PRO A 122 -1.48 12.89 13.78
N LEU A 123 -0.70 12.25 12.91
CA LEU A 123 0.56 12.83 12.42
C LEU A 123 0.34 14.20 11.76
N THR A 124 -0.73 14.36 11.00
CA THR A 124 -1.03 15.64 10.34
C THR A 124 -1.73 16.65 11.25
N THR A 125 -2.65 16.22 12.10
CA THR A 125 -3.39 17.10 13.01
C THR A 125 -2.55 17.64 14.16
N LEU A 126 -1.54 16.87 14.60
CA LEU A 126 -0.58 17.29 15.62
C LEU A 126 0.62 18.07 15.03
N GLY A 127 0.66 18.28 13.71
CA GLY A 127 1.74 19.02 13.05
C GLY A 127 3.07 18.25 12.95
N ILE A 128 3.08 16.94 13.23
CA ILE A 128 4.26 16.09 13.10
C ILE A 128 4.63 15.94 11.61
N LEU A 129 3.63 15.81 10.75
CA LEU A 129 3.75 15.71 9.30
C LEU A 129 2.90 16.80 8.63
N PRO A 130 3.41 17.52 7.61
CA PRO A 130 2.58 18.40 6.78
C PRO A 130 1.40 17.66 6.17
N PRO A 131 0.18 18.21 6.13
CA PRO A 131 -1.02 17.53 5.64
C PRO A 131 -0.92 17.03 4.19
N ASP A 132 -0.22 17.74 3.33
CA ASP A 132 0.01 17.42 1.92
C ASP A 132 1.00 16.26 1.73
N LEU A 133 1.81 15.93 2.74
CA LEU A 133 2.71 14.78 2.73
C LEU A 133 2.08 13.53 3.33
N GLY A 134 0.89 13.59 3.94
CA GLY A 134 0.19 12.42 4.49
C GLY A 134 -0.76 11.78 3.48
N HIS A 135 -0.56 10.50 3.17
CA HIS A 135 -1.49 9.72 2.35
C HIS A 135 -2.08 8.55 3.14
N ARG A 136 -3.40 8.58 3.29
CA ARG A 136 -4.16 7.63 4.11
C ARG A 136 -4.77 6.52 3.25
N PHE A 137 -4.59 5.28 3.65
CA PHE A 137 -5.35 4.15 3.14
C PHE A 137 -5.46 3.05 4.22
N ASN A 138 -6.29 2.05 4.01
CA ASN A 138 -6.55 1.01 5.01
C ASN A 138 -6.40 -0.38 4.41
N LYS A 139 -6.43 -1.39 5.29
CA LYS A 139 -6.39 -2.82 4.91
C LYS A 139 -7.36 -3.12 3.79
N THR A 140 -6.97 -3.99 2.88
CA THR A 140 -7.62 -4.35 1.61
C THR A 140 -7.61 -3.25 0.53
N GLY A 141 -7.28 -2.01 0.89
CA GLY A 141 -7.08 -0.92 -0.06
C GLY A 141 -5.78 -1.07 -0.87
N SER A 142 -5.79 -0.57 -2.10
CA SER A 142 -4.61 -0.50 -2.96
C SER A 142 -4.39 0.90 -3.46
N VAL A 143 -3.12 1.29 -3.59
CA VAL A 143 -2.69 2.55 -4.20
C VAL A 143 -1.63 2.28 -5.27
N THR A 144 -1.52 3.21 -6.24
CA THR A 144 -0.47 3.18 -7.26
C THR A 144 0.35 4.48 -7.14
N PRO A 145 1.23 4.55 -6.12
CA PRO A 145 1.93 5.80 -5.77
C PRO A 145 2.99 6.22 -6.79
N LEU A 146 3.51 5.26 -7.54
CA LEU A 146 4.51 5.46 -8.60
C LEU A 146 4.07 4.70 -9.86
N PRO A 147 4.45 5.16 -11.07
CA PRO A 147 4.16 4.44 -12.30
C PRO A 147 4.64 2.99 -12.24
N GLY A 148 3.72 2.03 -12.40
CA GLY A 148 4.01 0.60 -12.39
C GLY A 148 4.20 -0.04 -11.01
N VAL A 149 4.21 0.73 -9.93
CA VAL A 149 4.30 0.22 -8.55
C VAL A 149 2.93 0.27 -7.88
N LYS A 150 2.42 -0.90 -7.48
CA LYS A 150 1.17 -1.03 -6.73
C LYS A 150 1.46 -1.48 -5.31
N VAL A 151 0.84 -0.82 -4.33
CA VAL A 151 0.92 -1.18 -2.91
C VAL A 151 -0.48 -1.53 -2.43
N THR A 152 -0.64 -2.74 -1.89
CA THR A 152 -1.89 -3.20 -1.27
C THR A 152 -1.66 -3.42 0.21
N ALA A 153 -2.48 -2.81 1.05
CA ALA A 153 -2.45 -3.03 2.49
C ALA A 153 -3.14 -4.35 2.84
N VAL A 154 -2.49 -5.14 3.69
CA VAL A 154 -3.00 -6.42 4.17
C VAL A 154 -3.05 -6.46 5.70
N GLN A 155 -3.74 -7.45 6.25
CA GLN A 155 -3.85 -7.66 7.70
C GLN A 155 -2.48 -7.83 8.35
N ALA A 156 -2.35 -7.26 9.56
CA ALA A 156 -1.33 -7.56 10.55
C ALA A 156 -1.97 -7.58 11.94
N GLU A 157 -1.51 -8.49 12.81
CA GLU A 157 -2.02 -8.67 14.18
C GLU A 157 -1.02 -8.11 15.18
N HIS A 158 -1.16 -6.84 15.51
CA HIS A 158 -0.29 -6.12 16.43
C HIS A 158 -1.02 -4.88 16.96
N SER A 159 -0.40 -4.12 17.86
CA SER A 159 -0.89 -2.83 18.33
C SER A 159 -0.26 -1.67 17.57
N SER A 160 -0.86 -0.47 17.70
CA SER A 160 -0.32 0.73 17.08
C SER A 160 -0.57 1.93 18.00
N LEU A 161 0.50 2.50 18.55
CA LEU A 161 0.47 3.64 19.44
C LEU A 161 1.47 4.68 18.97
N LEU A 162 1.00 5.88 18.69
CA LEU A 162 1.86 7.03 18.43
C LEU A 162 2.32 7.61 19.78
N VAL A 163 3.62 7.61 20.01
CA VAL A 163 4.25 8.29 21.13
C VAL A 163 5.09 9.44 20.60
N TRP A 164 4.81 10.65 21.05
CA TRP A 164 5.50 11.82 20.57
C TRP A 164 5.69 12.86 21.68
N LYS A 165 6.75 13.68 21.54
CA LYS A 165 7.03 14.77 22.46
C LYS A 165 6.35 16.04 21.96
N ASN A 166 5.34 16.51 22.68
CA ASN A 166 4.64 17.75 22.33
C ASN A 166 5.56 18.96 22.54
N PRO A 167 5.90 19.71 21.50
CA PRO A 167 6.83 20.83 21.62
C PRO A 167 6.26 22.01 22.42
N ALA A 168 4.94 22.14 22.54
CA ALA A 168 4.32 23.21 23.30
C ALA A 168 4.35 22.98 24.82
N THR A 169 4.31 21.71 25.24
CA THR A 169 4.25 21.31 26.65
C THR A 169 5.53 20.67 27.17
N ASP A 170 6.46 20.32 26.28
CA ASP A 170 7.68 19.53 26.51
C ASP A 170 7.41 18.15 27.13
N LYS A 171 6.17 17.63 27.04
CA LYS A 171 5.75 16.34 27.59
C LYS A 171 5.61 15.28 26.52
N MET A 172 5.83 14.03 26.91
CA MET A 172 5.48 12.86 26.09
C MET A 172 3.97 12.69 26.12
N GLU A 173 3.39 12.50 24.95
CA GLU A 173 1.98 12.20 24.73
C GLU A 173 1.85 10.90 23.94
N SER A 174 0.78 10.15 24.18
CA SER A 174 0.47 8.94 23.44
C SER A 174 -0.94 8.99 22.88
N HIS A 175 -1.07 8.58 21.62
CA HIS A 175 -2.33 8.60 20.87
C HIS A 175 -2.55 7.24 20.24
N PRO A 176 -3.76 6.64 20.34
CA PRO A 176 -4.12 5.50 19.51
C PRO A 176 -3.92 5.83 18.03
N ALA A 177 -3.35 4.91 17.28
CA ALA A 177 -2.97 5.14 15.90
C ALA A 177 -3.52 4.08 14.94
N GLY A 178 -4.69 3.55 15.27
CA GLY A 178 -5.41 2.57 14.48
C GLY A 178 -4.77 1.19 14.47
N GLU A 179 -5.06 0.43 13.43
CA GLU A 179 -4.58 -0.93 13.28
C GLU A 179 -3.34 -0.99 12.39
N PRO A 180 -2.34 -1.82 12.73
CA PRO A 180 -1.17 -2.04 11.89
C PRO A 180 -1.55 -2.74 10.58
N MET A 181 -0.70 -2.55 9.58
CA MET A 181 -0.84 -3.17 8.26
C MET A 181 0.47 -3.76 7.81
N GLY A 182 0.39 -4.87 7.06
CA GLY A 182 1.46 -5.29 6.15
C GLY A 182 1.23 -4.73 4.75
N TYR A 183 2.22 -4.84 3.87
CA TYR A 183 2.13 -4.37 2.50
C TYR A 183 2.53 -5.45 1.49
N ILE A 184 1.69 -5.66 0.48
CA ILE A 184 2.08 -6.33 -0.76
C ILE A 184 2.51 -5.24 -1.74
N ILE A 185 3.79 -5.20 -2.06
CA ILE A 185 4.40 -4.23 -2.97
C ILE A 185 4.69 -4.94 -4.29
N GLN A 186 3.91 -4.63 -5.31
CA GLN A 186 4.16 -5.13 -6.66
C GLN A 186 4.96 -4.09 -7.43
N LEU A 187 6.15 -4.48 -7.86
CA LEU A 187 7.06 -3.66 -8.65
C LEU A 187 6.71 -3.70 -10.15
N GLU A 188 7.36 -2.85 -10.94
CA GLU A 188 7.07 -2.62 -12.37
C GLU A 188 7.24 -3.86 -13.24
N ASN A 189 8.09 -4.81 -12.82
CA ASN A 189 8.31 -6.10 -13.48
C ASN A 189 7.36 -7.21 -13.00
N GLY A 190 6.41 -6.88 -12.11
CA GLY A 190 5.48 -7.83 -11.52
C GLY A 190 5.99 -8.55 -10.27
N PHE A 191 7.27 -8.38 -9.88
CA PHE A 191 7.83 -8.94 -8.65
C PHE A 191 7.11 -8.39 -7.42
N LYS A 192 6.69 -9.27 -6.51
CA LYS A 192 5.88 -8.92 -5.35
C LYS A 192 6.64 -9.19 -4.05
N ILE A 193 6.69 -8.18 -3.22
CA ILE A 193 7.28 -8.24 -1.89
C ILE A 193 6.15 -8.12 -0.86
N TRP A 194 6.08 -9.04 0.08
CA TRP A 194 5.23 -8.91 1.26
C TRP A 194 6.09 -8.45 2.44
N HIS A 195 5.97 -7.18 2.79
CA HIS A 195 6.48 -6.67 4.05
C HIS A 195 5.39 -6.83 5.11
N MET A 196 5.63 -7.68 6.11
CA MET A 196 4.59 -8.06 7.06
C MET A 196 4.35 -7.00 8.14
N GLY A 197 5.30 -6.07 8.34
CA GLY A 197 5.34 -5.21 9.51
C GLY A 197 5.56 -6.04 10.77
N ASP A 198 5.13 -5.52 11.91
CA ASP A 198 5.02 -6.34 13.12
C ASP A 198 3.67 -7.06 13.12
N THR A 199 3.73 -8.37 13.31
CA THR A 199 2.52 -9.19 13.37
C THR A 199 2.73 -10.47 14.16
N GLY A 200 1.72 -10.83 14.96
CA GLY A 200 1.54 -12.19 15.45
C GLY A 200 1.07 -13.13 14.32
N LEU A 201 1.03 -14.42 14.62
CA LEU A 201 0.50 -15.43 13.70
C LEU A 201 -1.04 -15.34 13.66
N PHE A 202 -1.61 -15.34 12.43
CA PHE A 202 -3.06 -15.38 12.21
C PHE A 202 -3.41 -16.25 10.99
N SER A 203 -4.65 -16.76 10.96
CA SER A 203 -5.09 -17.78 9.98
C SER A 203 -5.01 -17.28 8.53
N ASP A 204 -5.32 -16.01 8.31
CA ASP A 204 -5.45 -15.45 6.96
C ASP A 204 -4.11 -15.20 6.27
N MET A 205 -2.98 -15.39 6.96
CA MET A 205 -1.65 -15.39 6.33
C MET A 205 -1.57 -16.35 5.15
N LYS A 206 -2.20 -17.55 5.28
CA LYS A 206 -2.29 -18.51 4.19
C LYS A 206 -3.08 -17.94 3.01
N PHE A 207 -4.26 -17.36 3.27
CA PHE A 207 -5.08 -16.74 2.23
C PHE A 207 -4.37 -15.59 1.53
N ILE A 208 -3.72 -14.70 2.28
CA ILE A 208 -2.93 -13.59 1.73
C ILE A 208 -1.82 -14.12 0.82
N SER A 209 -1.09 -15.14 1.27
CA SER A 209 -0.01 -15.76 0.50
C SER A 209 -0.53 -16.41 -0.79
N GLU A 210 -1.60 -17.18 -0.74
CA GLU A 210 -2.19 -17.85 -1.89
C GLU A 210 -2.82 -16.87 -2.90
N HIS A 211 -3.42 -15.78 -2.40
CA HIS A 211 -4.08 -14.78 -3.22
C HIS A 211 -3.10 -13.84 -3.94
N TYR A 212 -2.15 -13.30 -3.19
CA TYR A 212 -1.19 -12.32 -3.74
C TYR A 212 0.05 -12.97 -4.34
N LYS A 213 0.43 -14.17 -3.89
CA LYS A 213 1.61 -14.94 -4.34
C LYS A 213 2.86 -14.08 -4.31
N PRO A 214 3.32 -13.62 -3.13
CA PRO A 214 4.54 -12.84 -3.02
C PRO A 214 5.76 -13.68 -3.41
N ASP A 215 6.70 -13.07 -4.11
CA ASP A 215 7.98 -13.69 -4.49
C ASP A 215 8.99 -13.62 -3.34
N LEU A 216 8.82 -12.63 -2.45
CA LEU A 216 9.66 -12.40 -1.27
C LEU A 216 8.79 -11.97 -0.09
N VAL A 217 9.11 -12.49 1.10
CA VAL A 217 8.48 -12.10 2.36
C VAL A 217 9.55 -11.52 3.28
N LEU A 218 9.28 -10.33 3.85
CA LEU A 218 10.09 -9.65 4.86
C LEU A 218 9.35 -9.75 6.19
N ILE A 219 9.98 -10.45 7.16
CA ILE A 219 9.44 -10.79 8.48
C ILE A 219 10.26 -10.11 9.56
#